data_63dd24170370a5c3eeb219dc1be4671b
#
_entry.id   63dd24170370a5c3eeb219dc1be4671b
#
_cell.length_a   1.000
_cell.length_b   1.000
_cell.length_c   1.000
_cell.angle_alpha   90.00
_cell.angle_beta   90.00
_cell.angle_gamma   90.00
#
_symmetry.space_group_name_H-M   'P 1'
#
loop_
_entity.id
_entity.type
_entity.pdbx_description
1 polymer ?
#
loop_
_entity_poly.entity_id
_entity_poly.type
_entity_poly.pdbx_seq_one_letter_code
_entity_poly.pdbx_strand_id
1 'polypeptide(L)'
;MSNIDQDYEWKLIVGGEEISTNAHYDIIDPNTTGIVGKAPEATVQQTLQAAAAAKEALPKWKALSMDERCTYIAKAADALEVASAEWVDLVQAETGATMRIAKTMQVAGAFIDRFRYYSKSFEMNQPLTPVYSAASALAPESLITGNVIRQPAGVVACITPYNFPLVNVAGKIAPALAMGNTVIIKPAPQDPLAVIKLGEVLNSIFPPGVV
;
A
#
# COMPACT_ATOMS: atom_id res chain seq x y z
N MET A 1 -9.26 -18.28 22.99
CA MET A 1 -7.81 -18.06 23.00
C MET A 1 -7.44 -17.74 21.56
N SER A 2 -6.78 -16.62 21.31
CA SER A 2 -6.42 -16.19 19.95
C SER A 2 -5.42 -17.17 19.33
N ASN A 3 -5.63 -17.53 18.07
CA ASN A 3 -4.71 -18.38 17.28
C ASN A 3 -3.46 -17.61 16.81
N ILE A 4 -2.98 -16.65 17.60
CA ILE A 4 -1.81 -15.85 17.27
C ILE A 4 -0.56 -16.65 17.67
N ASP A 5 0.28 -16.92 16.70
CA ASP A 5 1.56 -17.58 16.92
C ASP A 5 2.50 -16.61 17.67
N GLN A 6 2.78 -16.93 18.92
CA GLN A 6 3.64 -16.12 19.81
C GLN A 6 5.12 -16.21 19.44
N ASP A 7 5.52 -17.27 18.73
CA ASP A 7 6.90 -17.51 18.30
C ASP A 7 7.18 -16.96 16.90
N TYR A 8 6.19 -16.28 16.29
CA TYR A 8 6.36 -15.71 14.95
C TYR A 8 7.43 -14.63 14.91
N GLU A 9 8.44 -14.81 14.06
CA GLU A 9 9.53 -13.85 13.87
C GLU A 9 9.08 -12.73 12.91
N TRP A 10 8.75 -11.57 13.47
CA TRP A 10 8.35 -10.40 12.70
C TRP A 10 9.56 -9.69 12.10
N LYS A 11 9.57 -9.49 10.78
CA LYS A 11 10.68 -8.91 10.03
C LYS A 11 10.25 -7.68 9.25
N LEU A 12 11.23 -6.84 8.92
CA LEU A 12 11.07 -5.81 7.90
C LEU A 12 11.16 -6.45 6.51
N ILE A 13 10.51 -5.80 5.53
CA ILE A 13 10.65 -6.16 4.12
C ILE A 13 11.27 -4.96 3.40
N VAL A 14 12.44 -5.16 2.81
CA VAL A 14 13.19 -4.11 2.13
C VAL A 14 13.74 -4.63 0.81
N GLY A 15 13.30 -4.04 -0.30
CA GLY A 15 13.79 -4.42 -1.62
C GLY A 15 13.47 -5.87 -2.04
N GLY A 16 12.45 -6.47 -1.45
CA GLY A 16 12.06 -7.86 -1.68
C GLY A 16 12.62 -8.85 -0.66
N GLU A 17 13.52 -8.43 0.22
CA GLU A 17 14.18 -9.26 1.22
C GLU A 17 13.57 -9.06 2.61
N GLU A 18 13.40 -10.16 3.35
CA GLU A 18 13.05 -10.12 4.78
C GLU A 18 14.30 -9.84 5.61
N ILE A 19 14.22 -8.82 6.48
CA ILE A 19 15.35 -8.36 7.28
C ILE A 19 14.97 -8.40 8.76
N SER A 20 15.73 -9.17 9.56
CA SER A 20 15.65 -9.15 11.01
C SER A 20 16.25 -7.86 11.57
N THR A 21 15.73 -7.39 12.70
CA THR A 21 16.22 -6.19 13.39
C THR A 21 16.81 -6.56 14.75
N ASN A 22 17.74 -5.74 15.24
CA ASN A 22 18.29 -5.91 16.58
C ASN A 22 17.38 -5.34 17.68
N ALA A 23 16.50 -4.42 17.32
CA ALA A 23 15.55 -3.79 18.24
C ALA A 23 14.13 -4.20 17.88
N HIS A 24 13.35 -4.49 18.92
CA HIS A 24 11.95 -4.85 18.85
C HIS A 24 11.20 -4.15 19.98
N TYR A 25 9.90 -3.99 19.81
CA TYR A 25 9.02 -3.49 20.86
C TYR A 25 7.73 -4.30 20.94
N ASP A 26 7.18 -4.40 22.16
CA ASP A 26 5.99 -5.19 22.40
C ASP A 26 4.75 -4.50 21.85
N ILE A 27 3.91 -5.26 21.13
CA ILE A 27 2.56 -4.84 20.76
C ILE A 27 1.61 -5.37 21.82
N ILE A 28 0.85 -4.47 22.39
CA ILE A 28 -0.01 -4.75 23.54
C ILE A 28 -1.46 -4.79 23.09
N ASP A 29 -2.17 -5.87 23.45
CA ASP A 29 -3.62 -5.95 23.30
C ASP A 29 -4.29 -4.97 24.27
N PRO A 30 -5.01 -3.94 23.77
CA PRO A 30 -5.63 -2.94 24.63
C PRO A 30 -6.79 -3.50 25.47
N ASN A 31 -7.33 -4.68 25.15
CA ASN A 31 -8.42 -5.30 25.91
C ASN A 31 -7.91 -6.14 27.08
N THR A 32 -6.76 -6.81 26.91
CA THR A 32 -6.24 -7.79 27.89
C THR A 32 -4.95 -7.33 28.55
N THR A 33 -4.28 -6.31 28.00
CA THR A 33 -2.93 -5.87 28.39
C THR A 33 -1.84 -6.92 28.15
N GLY A 34 -2.14 -8.01 27.46
CA GLY A 34 -1.19 -9.04 27.06
C GLY A 34 -0.37 -8.63 25.85
N ILE A 35 0.78 -9.29 25.68
CA ILE A 35 1.62 -9.09 24.48
C ILE A 35 1.00 -9.86 23.32
N VAL A 36 0.79 -9.18 22.18
CA VAL A 36 0.31 -9.76 20.91
C VAL A 36 1.47 -10.30 20.10
N GLY A 37 2.59 -9.60 20.10
CA GLY A 37 3.81 -9.95 19.39
C GLY A 37 4.87 -8.88 19.57
N LYS A 38 6.05 -9.09 18.94
CA LYS A 38 7.19 -8.16 19.01
C LYS A 38 7.46 -7.55 17.64
N ALA A 39 7.07 -6.32 17.45
CA ALA A 39 7.29 -5.62 16.19
C ALA A 39 8.77 -5.25 15.99
N PRO A 40 9.31 -5.40 14.78
CA PRO A 40 10.67 -4.97 14.46
C PRO A 40 10.75 -3.44 14.43
N GLU A 41 11.82 -2.88 15.01
CA GLU A 41 12.09 -1.45 14.97
C GLU A 41 13.15 -1.16 13.89
N ALA A 42 12.74 -0.42 12.85
CA ALA A 42 13.62 -0.07 11.75
C ALA A 42 14.60 1.04 12.14
N THR A 43 15.87 0.87 11.78
CA THR A 43 16.88 1.93 11.89
C THR A 43 16.72 2.95 10.76
N VAL A 44 17.32 4.14 10.96
CA VAL A 44 17.42 5.15 9.90
C VAL A 44 18.07 4.59 8.63
N GLN A 45 19.12 3.77 8.80
CA GLN A 45 19.83 3.14 7.67
C GLN A 45 18.93 2.20 6.88
N GLN A 46 18.13 1.36 7.56
CA GLN A 46 17.17 0.46 6.90
C GLN A 46 16.06 1.25 6.18
N THR A 47 15.60 2.35 6.76
CA THR A 47 14.65 3.26 6.11
C THR A 47 15.22 3.88 4.82
N LEU A 48 16.49 4.28 4.84
CA LEU A 48 17.18 4.79 3.65
C LEU A 48 17.38 3.69 2.60
N GLN A 49 17.66 2.46 3.00
CA GLN A 49 17.74 1.30 2.10
C GLN A 49 16.38 1.03 1.43
N ALA A 50 15.27 1.07 2.18
CA ALA A 50 13.93 0.93 1.61
C ALA A 50 13.64 2.03 0.57
N ALA A 51 14.02 3.28 0.87
CA ALA A 51 13.86 4.39 -0.07
C ALA A 51 14.71 4.21 -1.34
N ALA A 52 15.93 3.70 -1.20
CA ALA A 52 16.81 3.42 -2.33
C ALA A 52 16.26 2.29 -3.21
N ALA A 53 15.82 1.19 -2.61
CA ALA A 53 15.21 0.05 -3.32
C ALA A 53 13.95 0.48 -4.08
N ALA A 54 13.06 1.25 -3.44
CA ALA A 54 11.85 1.77 -4.09
C ALA A 54 12.19 2.72 -5.25
N LYS A 55 13.23 3.54 -5.12
CA LYS A 55 13.70 4.42 -6.19
C LYS A 55 14.30 3.65 -7.36
N GLU A 56 15.03 2.56 -7.10
CA GLU A 56 15.61 1.69 -8.11
C GLU A 56 14.54 0.92 -8.90
N ALA A 57 13.50 0.43 -8.23
CA ALA A 57 12.38 -0.29 -8.86
C ALA A 57 11.48 0.63 -9.72
N LEU A 58 11.39 1.91 -9.39
CA LEU A 58 10.46 2.87 -10.00
C LEU A 58 10.52 2.94 -11.54
N PRO A 59 11.71 3.01 -12.21
CA PRO A 59 11.74 3.10 -13.68
C PRO A 59 11.07 1.93 -14.38
N LYS A 60 11.27 0.71 -13.88
CA LYS A 60 10.68 -0.51 -14.44
C LYS A 60 9.17 -0.56 -14.17
N TRP A 61 8.75 -0.23 -12.94
CA TRP A 61 7.35 -0.25 -12.56
C TRP A 61 6.53 0.80 -13.32
N LYS A 62 6.99 2.04 -13.42
CA LYS A 62 6.28 3.09 -14.16
C LYS A 62 6.25 2.87 -15.68
N ALA A 63 7.18 2.08 -16.23
CA ALA A 63 7.20 1.74 -17.65
C ALA A 63 6.12 0.73 -18.05
N LEU A 64 5.57 -0.02 -17.08
CA LEU A 64 4.42 -0.89 -17.33
C LEU A 64 3.21 -0.05 -17.74
N SER A 65 2.36 -0.61 -18.61
CA SER A 65 1.06 -0.03 -18.91
C SER A 65 0.15 -0.01 -17.67
N MET A 66 -0.91 0.79 -17.72
CA MET A 66 -1.93 0.80 -16.67
C MET A 66 -2.51 -0.62 -16.46
N ASP A 67 -2.83 -1.33 -17.53
CA ASP A 67 -3.43 -2.67 -17.47
C ASP A 67 -2.51 -3.70 -16.84
N GLU A 68 -1.20 -3.64 -17.15
CA GLU A 68 -0.22 -4.52 -16.51
C GLU A 68 -0.14 -4.27 -15.01
N ARG A 69 -0.08 -3.01 -14.56
CA ARG A 69 -0.08 -2.67 -13.13
C ARG A 69 -1.38 -3.11 -12.45
N CYS A 70 -2.52 -2.87 -13.10
CA CYS A 70 -3.82 -3.31 -12.60
C CYS A 70 -3.91 -4.83 -12.46
N THR A 71 -3.25 -5.59 -13.33
CA THR A 71 -3.15 -7.05 -13.20
C THR A 71 -2.40 -7.48 -11.92
N TYR A 72 -1.31 -6.80 -11.56
CA TYR A 72 -0.63 -7.04 -10.27
C TYR A 72 -1.54 -6.73 -9.08
N ILE A 73 -2.27 -5.60 -9.13
CA ILE A 73 -3.19 -5.20 -8.06
C ILE A 73 -4.36 -6.19 -7.93
N ALA A 74 -4.87 -6.73 -9.05
CA ALA A 74 -5.91 -7.76 -9.03
C ALA A 74 -5.41 -9.05 -8.38
N LYS A 75 -4.21 -9.53 -8.76
CA LYS A 75 -3.57 -10.68 -8.11
C LYS A 75 -3.36 -10.46 -6.62
N ALA A 76 -2.96 -9.24 -6.22
CA ALA A 76 -2.83 -8.90 -4.82
C ALA A 76 -4.18 -8.94 -4.09
N ALA A 77 -5.25 -8.44 -4.70
CA ALA A 77 -6.60 -8.52 -4.13
C ALA A 77 -7.04 -9.97 -3.89
N ASP A 78 -6.80 -10.87 -4.88
CA ASP A 78 -7.13 -12.30 -4.77
C ASP A 78 -6.35 -12.98 -3.63
N ALA A 79 -5.04 -12.77 -3.58
CA ALA A 79 -4.19 -13.37 -2.56
C ALA A 79 -4.50 -12.83 -1.15
N LEU A 80 -4.74 -11.50 -1.03
CA LEU A 80 -5.08 -10.87 0.23
C LEU A 80 -6.45 -11.32 0.75
N GLU A 81 -7.44 -11.54 -0.13
CA GLU A 81 -8.76 -12.04 0.26
C GLU A 81 -8.67 -13.42 0.91
N VAL A 82 -7.78 -14.28 0.40
CA VAL A 82 -7.53 -15.60 0.99
C VAL A 82 -6.73 -15.49 2.29
N ALA A 83 -5.59 -14.80 2.26
CA ALA A 83 -4.67 -14.76 3.39
C ALA A 83 -5.25 -14.01 4.60
N SER A 84 -5.94 -12.89 4.36
CA SER A 84 -6.42 -12.03 5.44
C SER A 84 -7.53 -12.64 6.29
N ALA A 85 -8.21 -13.68 5.80
CA ALA A 85 -9.23 -14.38 6.57
C ALA A 85 -8.69 -14.93 7.91
N GLU A 86 -7.40 -15.27 7.96
CA GLU A 86 -6.72 -15.78 9.16
C GLU A 86 -6.22 -14.66 10.08
N TRP A 87 -6.26 -13.38 9.67
CA TRP A 87 -5.72 -12.25 10.42
C TRP A 87 -6.72 -11.58 11.35
N VAL A 88 -7.96 -12.08 11.42
CA VAL A 88 -9.04 -11.46 12.20
C VAL A 88 -8.67 -11.34 13.67
N ASP A 89 -8.16 -12.44 14.27
CA ASP A 89 -7.76 -12.47 15.67
C ASP A 89 -6.56 -11.54 15.93
N LEU A 90 -5.60 -11.50 15.01
CA LEU A 90 -4.45 -10.59 15.09
C LEU A 90 -4.88 -9.13 15.06
N VAL A 91 -5.71 -8.76 14.08
CA VAL A 91 -6.24 -7.39 13.95
C VAL A 91 -7.06 -7.00 15.18
N GLN A 92 -7.86 -7.92 15.71
CA GLN A 92 -8.63 -7.66 16.94
C GLN A 92 -7.70 -7.42 18.13
N ALA A 93 -6.67 -8.24 18.29
CA ALA A 93 -5.75 -8.16 19.42
C ALA A 93 -4.90 -6.88 19.39
N GLU A 94 -4.36 -6.49 18.23
CA GLU A 94 -3.51 -5.29 18.15
C GLU A 94 -4.31 -3.97 18.12
N THR A 95 -5.57 -3.98 17.64
CA THR A 95 -6.37 -2.74 17.50
C THR A 95 -7.40 -2.54 18.64
N GLY A 96 -7.73 -3.60 19.38
CA GLY A 96 -8.83 -3.58 20.34
C GLY A 96 -10.22 -3.55 19.71
N ALA A 97 -10.33 -3.73 18.40
CA ALA A 97 -11.60 -3.70 17.70
C ALA A 97 -12.53 -4.83 18.15
N THR A 98 -13.84 -4.61 18.06
CA THR A 98 -14.79 -5.71 18.25
C THR A 98 -14.63 -6.74 17.13
N MET A 99 -14.88 -8.02 17.41
CA MET A 99 -14.82 -9.10 16.41
C MET A 99 -15.60 -8.77 15.13
N ARG A 100 -16.76 -8.14 15.26
CA ARG A 100 -17.56 -7.70 14.12
C ARG A 100 -16.80 -6.70 13.25
N ILE A 101 -16.20 -5.68 13.86
CA ILE A 101 -15.45 -4.63 13.14
C ILE A 101 -14.18 -5.22 12.51
N ALA A 102 -13.42 -6.01 13.26
CA ALA A 102 -12.23 -6.67 12.75
C ALA A 102 -12.54 -7.52 11.51
N LYS A 103 -13.54 -8.39 11.61
CA LYS A 103 -13.91 -9.32 10.53
C LYS A 103 -14.53 -8.64 9.31
N THR A 104 -15.47 -7.68 9.50
CA THR A 104 -16.27 -7.17 8.37
C THR A 104 -15.72 -5.88 7.75
N MET A 105 -14.97 -5.09 8.50
CA MET A 105 -14.47 -3.80 8.03
C MET A 105 -12.95 -3.75 7.87
N GLN A 106 -12.19 -4.36 8.79
CA GLN A 106 -10.73 -4.24 8.77
C GLN A 106 -10.06 -5.31 7.92
N VAL A 107 -10.53 -6.56 7.96
CA VAL A 107 -9.91 -7.70 7.28
C VAL A 107 -10.58 -8.01 5.94
N ALA A 108 -11.89 -7.80 5.83
CA ALA A 108 -12.65 -7.99 4.60
C ALA A 108 -13.20 -6.63 4.10
N GLY A 109 -14.14 -6.65 3.17
CA GLY A 109 -14.87 -5.47 2.71
C GLY A 109 -13.93 -4.31 2.35
N ALA A 110 -14.00 -3.23 3.12
CA ALA A 110 -13.32 -1.98 2.79
C ALA A 110 -11.79 -2.10 2.54
N PHE A 111 -11.13 -3.09 3.12
CA PHE A 111 -9.71 -3.37 2.86
C PHE A 111 -9.51 -3.95 1.45
N ILE A 112 -10.17 -5.06 1.14
CA ILE A 112 -10.06 -5.74 -0.15
C ILE A 112 -10.68 -4.91 -1.28
N ASP A 113 -11.81 -4.24 -1.02
CA ASP A 113 -12.51 -3.40 -2.00
C ASP A 113 -11.63 -2.30 -2.58
N ARG A 114 -10.67 -1.77 -1.82
CA ARG A 114 -9.71 -0.78 -2.33
C ARG A 114 -8.80 -1.37 -3.40
N PHE A 115 -8.25 -2.56 -3.17
CA PHE A 115 -7.47 -3.25 -4.19
C PHE A 115 -8.33 -3.61 -5.40
N ARG A 116 -9.56 -4.12 -5.20
CA ARG A 116 -10.52 -4.43 -6.27
C ARG A 116 -10.88 -3.19 -7.09
N TYR A 117 -11.09 -2.05 -6.44
CA TYR A 117 -11.39 -0.80 -7.12
C TYR A 117 -10.23 -0.33 -8.00
N TYR A 118 -9.01 -0.30 -7.44
CA TYR A 118 -7.81 0.17 -8.15
C TYR A 118 -7.15 -0.89 -9.06
N SER A 119 -7.68 -2.10 -9.11
CA SER A 119 -7.31 -3.10 -10.14
C SER A 119 -7.97 -2.87 -11.50
N LYS A 120 -8.84 -1.87 -11.61
CA LYS A 120 -9.45 -1.47 -12.87
C LYS A 120 -8.62 -0.37 -13.52
N SER A 121 -8.54 -0.39 -14.85
CA SER A 121 -7.85 0.66 -15.59
C SER A 121 -8.52 2.02 -15.44
N PHE A 122 -7.70 3.06 -15.37
CA PHE A 122 -8.13 4.45 -15.25
C PHE A 122 -7.61 5.26 -16.44
N GLU A 123 -8.39 6.24 -16.87
CA GLU A 123 -7.96 7.17 -17.89
C GLU A 123 -6.93 8.15 -17.29
N MET A 124 -5.68 8.09 -17.79
CA MET A 124 -4.57 8.95 -17.32
C MET A 124 -4.52 10.29 -18.06
N ASN A 125 -5.10 10.33 -19.26
CA ASN A 125 -5.12 11.50 -20.12
C ASN A 125 -6.50 12.10 -20.11
N GLN A 126 -6.56 13.42 -19.93
CA GLN A 126 -7.81 14.16 -20.00
C GLN A 126 -7.70 15.22 -21.09
N PRO A 127 -8.39 15.05 -22.24
CA PRO A 127 -8.42 16.09 -23.27
C PRO A 127 -9.11 17.34 -22.71
N LEU A 128 -8.55 18.50 -23.01
CA LEU A 128 -9.21 19.77 -22.73
C LEU A 128 -10.17 20.11 -23.88
N THR A 129 -11.25 20.80 -23.54
CA THR A 129 -12.19 21.31 -24.56
C THR A 129 -11.43 22.21 -25.54
N PRO A 130 -11.46 21.93 -26.84
CA PRO A 130 -10.83 22.78 -27.83
C PRO A 130 -11.36 24.21 -27.77
N VAL A 131 -10.46 25.17 -27.86
CA VAL A 131 -10.81 26.60 -27.89
C VAL A 131 -10.51 27.16 -29.27
N TYR A 132 -11.53 27.76 -29.88
CA TYR A 132 -11.38 28.51 -31.13
C TYR A 132 -10.97 29.94 -30.81
N SER A 133 -9.87 30.40 -31.43
CA SER A 133 -9.41 31.77 -31.33
C SER A 133 -9.53 32.44 -32.71
N ALA A 134 -10.36 33.49 -32.79
CA ALA A 134 -10.51 34.28 -34.00
C ALA A 134 -9.19 34.98 -34.36
N ALA A 135 -9.02 35.29 -35.65
CA ALA A 135 -7.87 36.05 -36.11
C ALA A 135 -7.80 37.43 -35.45
N SER A 136 -6.58 37.83 -35.09
CA SER A 136 -6.26 39.14 -34.53
C SER A 136 -5.10 39.80 -35.31
N ALA A 137 -4.76 41.04 -34.96
CA ALA A 137 -3.58 41.72 -35.54
C ALA A 137 -2.27 41.03 -35.22
N LEU A 138 -2.23 40.18 -34.19
CA LEU A 138 -1.00 39.54 -33.70
C LEU A 138 -0.94 38.05 -34.02
N ALA A 139 -2.09 37.37 -34.31
CA ALA A 139 -2.12 35.96 -34.56
C ALA A 139 -3.23 35.59 -35.57
N PRO A 140 -3.00 34.57 -36.42
CA PRO A 140 -4.04 34.04 -37.30
C PRO A 140 -5.13 33.33 -36.50
N GLU A 141 -6.26 33.07 -37.18
CA GLU A 141 -7.29 32.18 -36.69
C GLU A 141 -6.70 30.81 -36.30
N SER A 142 -7.03 30.32 -35.13
CA SER A 142 -6.38 29.15 -34.54
C SER A 142 -7.35 28.29 -33.76
N LEU A 143 -7.13 26.98 -33.82
CA LEU A 143 -7.74 26.00 -32.91
C LEU A 143 -6.70 25.55 -31.89
N ILE A 144 -6.97 25.83 -30.62
CA ILE A 144 -6.09 25.46 -29.53
C ILE A 144 -6.64 24.18 -28.88
N THR A 145 -5.81 23.14 -28.83
CA THR A 145 -6.11 21.87 -28.16
C THR A 145 -5.06 21.59 -27.09
N GLY A 146 -5.43 20.80 -26.08
CA GLY A 146 -4.50 20.40 -25.03
C GLY A 146 -4.95 19.13 -24.34
N ASN A 147 -4.02 18.51 -23.60
CA ASN A 147 -4.29 17.36 -22.76
C ASN A 147 -3.67 17.56 -21.39
N VAL A 148 -4.39 17.13 -20.34
CA VAL A 148 -3.82 16.93 -19.01
C VAL A 148 -3.31 15.49 -18.93
N ILE A 149 -2.02 15.33 -18.71
CA ILE A 149 -1.36 14.03 -18.58
C ILE A 149 -0.97 13.85 -17.12
N ARG A 150 -1.51 12.81 -16.45
CA ARG A 150 -1.11 12.46 -15.10
C ARG A 150 0.12 11.56 -15.14
N GLN A 151 1.10 11.87 -14.30
CA GLN A 151 2.35 11.11 -14.20
C GLN A 151 2.55 10.62 -12.77
N PRO A 152 3.27 9.48 -12.56
CA PRO A 152 3.68 9.05 -11.24
C PRO A 152 4.49 10.14 -10.52
N ALA A 153 4.20 10.36 -9.24
CA ALA A 153 4.98 11.26 -8.39
C ALA A 153 6.36 10.69 -8.05
N GLY A 154 6.50 9.36 -8.11
CA GLY A 154 7.76 8.66 -7.82
C GLY A 154 7.63 7.65 -6.69
N VAL A 155 8.46 7.78 -5.66
CA VAL A 155 8.38 6.98 -4.43
C VAL A 155 7.41 7.64 -3.46
N VAL A 156 6.43 6.88 -2.98
CA VAL A 156 5.38 7.36 -2.07
C VAL A 156 5.56 6.75 -0.69
N ALA A 157 5.76 7.58 0.32
CA ALA A 157 5.77 7.16 1.72
C ALA A 157 4.32 7.07 2.24
N CYS A 158 3.86 5.85 2.51
CA CYS A 158 2.54 5.55 3.04
C CYS A 158 2.58 5.48 4.57
N ILE A 159 2.48 6.63 5.23
CA ILE A 159 2.41 6.74 6.68
C ILE A 159 0.94 6.65 7.10
N THR A 160 0.60 5.67 7.93
CA THR A 160 -0.78 5.33 8.25
C THR A 160 -1.09 5.43 9.74
N PRO A 161 -2.34 5.79 10.09
CA PRO A 161 -2.80 5.80 11.46
C PRO A 161 -3.20 4.40 11.95
N TYR A 162 -3.42 4.28 13.26
CA TYR A 162 -3.69 3.02 13.97
C TYR A 162 -5.15 2.57 13.95
N ASN A 163 -6.10 3.45 13.69
CA ASN A 163 -7.52 3.13 13.90
C ASN A 163 -8.11 2.06 12.95
N PHE A 164 -7.56 1.93 11.74
CA PHE A 164 -7.91 0.93 10.73
C PHE A 164 -6.66 0.56 9.91
N PRO A 165 -5.70 -0.19 10.47
CA PRO A 165 -4.37 -0.34 9.89
C PRO A 165 -4.40 -0.85 8.44
N LEU A 166 -5.05 -1.97 8.16
CA LEU A 166 -5.10 -2.56 6.82
C LEU A 166 -5.85 -1.67 5.80
N VAL A 167 -7.00 -1.11 6.23
CA VAL A 167 -7.84 -0.26 5.38
C VAL A 167 -7.12 1.02 4.99
N ASN A 168 -6.42 1.64 5.93
CA ASN A 168 -5.68 2.88 5.70
C ASN A 168 -4.45 2.66 4.81
N VAL A 169 -3.73 1.55 5.00
CA VAL A 169 -2.63 1.17 4.12
C VAL A 169 -3.14 0.91 2.71
N ALA A 170 -4.16 0.06 2.53
CA ALA A 170 -4.75 -0.23 1.22
C ALA A 170 -5.20 1.04 0.47
N GLY A 171 -5.83 1.98 1.21
CA GLY A 171 -6.28 3.26 0.67
C GLY A 171 -5.17 4.17 0.17
N LYS A 172 -3.92 3.95 0.55
CA LYS A 172 -2.75 4.71 0.09
C LYS A 172 -1.97 3.95 -0.97
N ILE A 173 -1.69 2.66 -0.73
CA ILE A 173 -0.82 1.89 -1.63
C ILE A 173 -1.51 1.51 -2.94
N ALA A 174 -2.77 1.08 -2.93
CA ALA A 174 -3.45 0.64 -4.14
C ALA A 174 -3.53 1.75 -5.22
N PRO A 175 -3.98 2.99 -4.92
CA PRO A 175 -3.97 4.08 -5.89
C PRO A 175 -2.54 4.48 -6.30
N ALA A 176 -1.58 4.49 -5.37
CA ALA A 176 -0.20 4.85 -5.69
C ALA A 176 0.41 3.87 -6.69
N LEU A 177 0.25 2.56 -6.46
CA LEU A 177 0.72 1.50 -7.35
C LEU A 177 0.04 1.55 -8.72
N ALA A 178 -1.28 1.71 -8.76
CA ALA A 178 -2.03 1.83 -10.01
C ALA A 178 -1.51 2.97 -10.88
N MET A 179 -1.18 4.11 -10.25
CA MET A 179 -0.63 5.30 -10.93
C MET A 179 0.85 5.18 -11.28
N GLY A 180 1.50 4.04 -11.03
CA GLY A 180 2.89 3.78 -11.42
C GLY A 180 3.93 4.28 -10.44
N ASN A 181 3.54 4.59 -9.20
CA ASN A 181 4.47 4.89 -8.13
C ASN A 181 4.95 3.60 -7.45
N THR A 182 6.14 3.61 -6.86
CA THR A 182 6.56 2.65 -5.86
C THR A 182 6.21 3.15 -4.46
N VAL A 183 6.08 2.27 -3.48
CA VAL A 183 5.60 2.65 -2.16
C VAL A 183 6.51 2.15 -1.04
N ILE A 184 6.57 2.91 0.05
CA ILE A 184 7.16 2.50 1.31
C ILE A 184 6.05 2.58 2.35
N ILE A 185 5.78 1.48 3.03
CA ILE A 185 4.73 1.40 4.05
C ILE A 185 5.36 1.62 5.42
N LYS A 186 4.87 2.62 6.15
CA LYS A 186 5.20 2.85 7.54
C LYS A 186 3.92 2.78 8.36
N PRO A 187 3.60 1.64 8.98
CA PRO A 187 2.43 1.48 9.85
C PRO A 187 2.55 2.33 11.11
N ALA A 188 1.45 2.50 11.81
CA ALA A 188 1.47 3.06 13.14
C ALA A 188 2.21 2.11 14.10
N PRO A 189 2.96 2.64 15.09
CA PRO A 189 3.71 1.77 16.00
C PRO A 189 2.83 0.95 16.95
N GLN A 190 1.56 1.29 17.08
CA GLN A 190 0.63 0.60 17.96
C GLN A 190 0.16 -0.74 17.41
N ASP A 191 0.03 -0.88 16.08
CA ASP A 191 -0.60 -2.02 15.41
C ASP A 191 0.03 -2.35 14.04
N PRO A 192 1.34 -2.64 13.98
CA PRO A 192 2.03 -2.88 12.72
C PRO A 192 1.94 -4.33 12.23
N LEU A 193 1.53 -5.29 13.08
CA LEU A 193 1.73 -6.72 12.81
C LEU A 193 0.88 -7.20 11.62
N ALA A 194 -0.39 -6.85 11.56
CA ALA A 194 -1.23 -7.19 10.41
C ALA A 194 -0.75 -6.49 9.12
N VAL A 195 -0.13 -5.31 9.23
CA VAL A 195 0.47 -4.61 8.08
C VAL A 195 1.75 -5.30 7.60
N ILE A 196 2.52 -5.92 8.50
CA ILE A 196 3.67 -6.76 8.11
C ILE A 196 3.18 -7.98 7.34
N LYS A 197 2.15 -8.67 7.82
CA LYS A 197 1.50 -9.78 7.07
C LYS A 197 1.02 -9.34 5.68
N LEU A 198 0.42 -8.17 5.58
CA LEU A 198 0.08 -7.58 4.29
C LEU A 198 1.32 -7.42 3.40
N GLY A 199 2.41 -6.90 3.96
CA GLY A 199 3.69 -6.73 3.26
C GLY A 199 4.25 -8.05 2.72
N GLU A 200 4.20 -9.13 3.49
CA GLU A 200 4.63 -10.47 3.07
C GLU A 200 3.86 -10.97 1.84
N VAL A 201 2.54 -10.83 1.84
CA VAL A 201 1.69 -11.19 0.69
C VAL A 201 2.03 -10.33 -0.53
N LEU A 202 2.15 -9.02 -0.35
CA LEU A 202 2.48 -8.11 -1.47
C LEU A 202 3.87 -8.39 -2.03
N ASN A 203 4.85 -8.69 -1.17
CA ASN A 203 6.22 -9.04 -1.56
C ASN A 203 6.28 -10.28 -2.46
N SER A 204 5.37 -11.23 -2.27
CA SER A 204 5.28 -12.43 -3.12
C SER A 204 4.72 -12.17 -4.53
N ILE A 205 4.09 -11.02 -4.74
CA ILE A 205 3.35 -10.68 -5.96
C ILE A 205 4.03 -9.58 -6.77
N PHE A 206 4.43 -8.49 -6.10
CA PHE A 206 5.05 -7.36 -6.75
C PHE A 206 6.55 -7.58 -6.99
N PRO A 207 7.13 -7.00 -8.03
CA PRO A 207 8.57 -7.01 -8.21
C PRO A 207 9.30 -6.39 -7.00
N PRO A 208 10.51 -6.88 -6.66
CA PRO A 208 11.30 -6.36 -5.55
C PRO A 208 11.41 -4.83 -5.57
N GLY A 209 11.16 -4.18 -4.43
CA GLY A 209 11.24 -2.73 -4.25
C GLY A 209 10.04 -1.95 -4.79
N VAL A 210 9.03 -2.58 -5.36
CA VAL A 210 7.79 -1.89 -5.77
C VAL A 210 6.93 -1.59 -4.54
N VAL A 211 6.92 -2.52 -3.57
CA VAL A 211 6.28 -2.37 -2.25
C VAL A 211 7.29 -2.64 -1.17
#